data_f8fa4bdf3e858f22ab83459c0fbc983b
#
_entry.id   f8fa4bdf3e858f22ab83459c0fbc983b
#
_cell.length_a   1.000
_cell.length_b   1.000
_cell.length_c   1.000
_cell.angle_alpha   90.00
_cell.angle_beta   90.00
_cell.angle_gamma   90.00
#
_symmetry.space_group_name_H-M   'P 1'
#
loop_
_entity.id
_entity.type
_entity.pdbx_description
1 polymer ?
#
loop_
_entity_poly.entity_id
_entity_poly.type
_entity_poly.pdbx_seq_one_letter_code
_entity_poly.pdbx_strand_id
1 'polypeptide(L)'
;MGPIAALVVDAGPLYAYVDADDAHHADCLDLLQTYRGPLVVPTLVITEAAYLIGTRLSTEAEVRFLGDFAEGLFAVEPVHAADWLRIAELVAKYQDLPLGTADASVIALAERRGLETIATTDRRHFSVVRPTHVSHFTLLP
;
A
#
# COMPACT_ATOMS: atom_id res chain seq x y z
N MET A 1 -2.27 13.66 -23.97
CA MET A 1 -1.87 12.64 -22.99
C MET A 1 -2.93 12.45 -21.93
N GLY A 2 -3.20 11.24 -21.55
CA GLY A 2 -4.16 10.93 -20.50
C GLY A 2 -3.61 11.23 -19.10
N PRO A 3 -4.47 11.12 -18.07
CA PRO A 3 -4.03 11.26 -16.68
C PRO A 3 -3.04 10.16 -16.32
N ILE A 4 -2.16 10.47 -15.37
CA ILE A 4 -1.20 9.49 -14.83
C ILE A 4 -1.97 8.52 -13.94
N ALA A 5 -1.73 7.22 -14.11
CA ALA A 5 -2.38 6.18 -13.32
C ALA A 5 -2.05 6.34 -11.83
N ALA A 6 -2.99 5.91 -10.99
CA ALA A 6 -2.80 5.93 -9.56
C ALA A 6 -1.69 4.95 -9.12
N LEU A 7 -1.01 5.31 -8.06
CA LEU A 7 -0.05 4.45 -7.35
C LEU A 7 -0.75 3.88 -6.13
N VAL A 8 -0.78 2.56 -6.01
CA VAL A 8 -1.30 1.91 -4.80
C VAL A 8 -0.17 1.84 -3.77
N VAL A 9 -0.40 2.38 -2.58
CA VAL A 9 0.64 2.49 -1.57
C VAL A 9 0.41 1.47 -0.46
N ASP A 10 1.42 0.63 -0.23
CA ASP A 10 1.46 -0.38 0.83
C ASP A 10 1.93 0.23 2.16
N ALA A 11 1.84 -0.54 3.24
CA ALA A 11 2.18 -0.09 4.58
C ALA A 11 3.66 0.27 4.76
N GLY A 12 4.57 -0.44 4.09
CA GLY A 12 6.01 -0.19 4.20
C GLY A 12 6.40 1.25 3.85
N PRO A 13 6.06 1.75 2.67
CA PRO A 13 6.34 3.14 2.32
C PRO A 13 5.64 4.16 3.21
N LEU A 14 4.43 3.87 3.68
CA LEU A 14 3.72 4.76 4.61
C LEU A 14 4.46 4.87 5.94
N TYR A 15 4.95 3.75 6.45
CA TYR A 15 5.76 3.77 7.67
C TYR A 15 7.09 4.49 7.42
N ALA A 16 7.78 4.14 6.33
CA ALA A 16 9.11 4.68 6.03
C ALA A 16 9.13 6.20 5.85
N TYR A 17 8.08 6.79 5.24
CA TYR A 17 8.09 8.24 5.09
C TYR A 17 7.89 8.99 6.42
N VAL A 18 7.32 8.33 7.41
CA VAL A 18 7.13 8.91 8.76
C VAL A 18 8.37 8.73 9.63
N ASP A 19 9.06 7.60 9.53
CA ASP A 19 10.23 7.27 10.36
C ASP A 19 11.53 7.71 9.68
N ALA A 20 12.09 8.83 10.13
CA ALA A 20 13.32 9.38 9.55
C ALA A 20 14.53 8.45 9.68
N ASP A 21 14.50 7.49 10.59
CA ASP A 21 15.58 6.53 10.80
C ASP A 21 15.39 5.22 10.00
N ASP A 22 14.28 5.08 9.31
CA ASP A 22 14.04 3.89 8.48
C ASP A 22 14.98 3.87 7.28
N ALA A 23 15.49 2.69 6.94
CA ALA A 23 16.43 2.52 5.83
C ALA A 23 15.84 2.97 4.48
N HIS A 24 14.53 2.91 4.33
CA HIS A 24 13.81 3.29 3.10
C HIS A 24 13.23 4.71 3.16
N HIS A 25 13.54 5.47 4.21
CA HIS A 25 12.91 6.79 4.43
C HIS A 25 13.10 7.73 3.24
N ALA A 26 14.33 7.95 2.82
CA ALA A 26 14.64 8.92 1.75
C ALA A 26 13.93 8.54 0.44
N ASP A 27 14.01 7.29 0.04
CA ASP A 27 13.41 6.83 -1.23
C ASP A 27 11.89 6.87 -1.19
N CYS A 28 11.28 6.48 -0.07
CA CYS A 28 9.82 6.50 0.06
C CYS A 28 9.29 7.93 0.16
N LEU A 29 9.96 8.79 0.92
CA LEU A 29 9.59 10.20 1.02
C LEU A 29 9.63 10.85 -0.36
N ASP A 30 10.72 10.65 -1.10
CA ASP A 30 10.88 11.20 -2.44
C ASP A 30 9.77 10.69 -3.38
N LEU A 31 9.50 9.39 -3.38
CA LEU A 31 8.46 8.81 -4.22
C LEU A 31 7.09 9.42 -3.92
N LEU A 32 6.70 9.46 -2.64
CA LEU A 32 5.38 9.96 -2.26
C LEU A 32 5.22 11.46 -2.50
N GLN A 33 6.30 12.23 -2.42
CA GLN A 33 6.27 13.67 -2.69
C GLN A 33 6.29 14.01 -4.17
N THR A 34 6.91 13.17 -5.01
CA THR A 34 7.13 13.50 -6.42
C THR A 34 6.24 12.74 -7.39
N TYR A 35 5.55 11.68 -6.94
CA TYR A 35 4.67 10.94 -7.82
C TYR A 35 3.53 11.84 -8.31
N ARG A 36 3.35 11.92 -9.61
CA ARG A 36 2.42 12.87 -10.23
C ARG A 36 0.97 12.42 -10.23
N GLY A 37 0.73 11.12 -10.18
CA GLY A 37 -0.62 10.56 -10.16
C GLY A 37 -1.20 10.53 -8.75
N PRO A 38 -2.47 10.09 -8.62
CA PRO A 38 -3.08 9.91 -7.31
C PRO A 38 -2.36 8.84 -6.49
N LEU A 39 -2.28 9.07 -5.18
CA LEU A 39 -1.77 8.08 -4.22
C LEU A 39 -2.97 7.42 -3.57
N VAL A 40 -3.18 6.14 -3.84
CA VAL A 40 -4.35 5.39 -3.36
C VAL A 40 -3.92 4.43 -2.27
N VAL A 41 -4.59 4.49 -1.11
CA VAL A 41 -4.24 3.66 0.04
C VAL A 41 -5.46 2.82 0.46
N PRO A 42 -5.34 1.48 0.43
CA PRO A 42 -6.40 0.61 0.94
C PRO A 42 -6.62 0.82 2.44
N THR A 43 -7.86 0.81 2.90
CA THR A 43 -8.19 1.03 4.32
C THR A 43 -7.44 0.09 5.26
N LEU A 44 -7.28 -1.20 4.89
CA LEU A 44 -6.58 -2.17 5.75
C LEU A 44 -5.10 -1.85 5.90
N VAL A 45 -4.50 -1.24 4.88
CA VAL A 45 -3.10 -0.79 4.93
C VAL A 45 -2.94 0.37 5.92
N ILE A 46 -3.92 1.27 5.98
CA ILE A 46 -3.87 2.41 6.92
C ILE A 46 -3.81 1.92 8.35
N THR A 47 -4.64 0.94 8.72
CA THR A 47 -4.63 0.40 10.09
C THR A 47 -3.31 -0.28 10.42
N GLU A 48 -2.73 -1.02 9.49
CA GLU A 48 -1.43 -1.65 9.70
C GLU A 48 -0.32 -0.61 9.90
N ALA A 49 -0.25 0.39 9.03
CA ALA A 49 0.75 1.44 9.13
C ALA A 49 0.58 2.27 10.40
N ALA A 50 -0.65 2.64 10.76
CA ALA A 50 -0.93 3.39 11.98
C ALA A 50 -0.51 2.61 13.22
N TYR A 51 -0.76 1.31 13.26
CA TYR A 51 -0.33 0.46 14.38
C TYR A 51 1.19 0.46 14.52
N LEU A 52 1.90 0.29 13.42
CA LEU A 52 3.38 0.30 13.43
C LEU A 52 3.94 1.65 13.87
N ILE A 53 3.38 2.74 13.37
CA ILE A 53 3.81 4.11 13.75
C ILE A 53 3.58 4.33 15.24
N GLY A 54 2.40 3.99 15.74
CA GLY A 54 2.06 4.19 17.14
C GLY A 54 2.91 3.37 18.10
N THR A 55 3.22 2.12 17.73
CA THR A 55 4.00 1.22 18.59
C THR A 55 5.51 1.44 18.50
N ARG A 56 6.03 1.77 17.33
CA ARG A 56 7.48 1.93 17.11
C ARG A 56 7.98 3.36 17.34
N LEU A 57 7.12 4.36 17.10
CA LEU A 57 7.49 5.76 17.24
C LEU A 57 6.75 6.39 18.42
N SER A 58 5.51 6.86 18.19
CA SER A 58 4.73 7.51 19.25
C SER A 58 3.27 7.68 18.82
N THR A 59 2.41 7.91 19.79
CA THR A 59 1.00 8.30 19.53
C THR A 59 0.93 9.62 18.78
N GLU A 60 1.82 10.57 19.08
CA GLU A 60 1.86 11.86 18.39
C GLU A 60 2.16 11.69 16.89
N ALA A 61 3.09 10.81 16.55
CA ALA A 61 3.40 10.50 15.15
C ALA A 61 2.20 9.83 14.47
N GLU A 62 1.52 8.94 15.15
CA GLU A 62 0.31 8.29 14.64
C GLU A 62 -0.80 9.31 14.36
N VAL A 63 -1.03 10.24 15.28
CA VAL A 63 -2.04 11.29 15.11
C VAL A 63 -1.71 12.16 13.89
N ARG A 64 -0.45 12.55 13.72
CA ARG A 64 -0.04 13.32 12.54
C ARG A 64 -0.23 12.55 11.24
N PHE A 65 0.10 11.26 11.25
CA PHE A 65 -0.11 10.38 10.10
C PHE A 65 -1.59 10.33 9.71
N LEU A 66 -2.48 10.12 10.69
CA LEU A 66 -3.93 10.10 10.43
C LEU A 66 -4.43 11.46 9.93
N GLY A 67 -3.82 12.56 10.37
CA GLY A 67 -4.10 13.89 9.88
C GLY A 67 -3.83 14.07 8.39
N ASP A 68 -2.83 13.38 7.84
CA ASP A 68 -2.52 13.42 6.41
C ASP A 68 -3.69 12.90 5.58
N PHE A 69 -4.41 11.90 6.07
CA PHE A 69 -5.62 11.39 5.41
C PHE A 69 -6.77 12.39 5.52
N ALA A 70 -6.92 13.04 6.66
CA ALA A 70 -7.94 14.09 6.85
C ALA A 70 -7.71 15.28 5.91
N GLU A 71 -6.45 15.61 5.62
CA GLU A 71 -6.07 16.68 4.71
C GLU A 71 -6.12 16.28 3.24
N GLY A 72 -6.36 15.02 2.94
CA GLY A 72 -6.50 14.55 1.56
C GLY A 72 -5.20 14.32 0.81
N LEU A 73 -4.08 14.13 1.51
CA LEU A 73 -2.80 13.80 0.86
C LEU A 73 -2.86 12.46 0.14
N PHE A 74 -3.68 11.55 0.63
CA PHE A 74 -3.91 10.23 0.05
C PHE A 74 -5.39 10.03 -0.24
N ALA A 75 -5.68 9.28 -1.30
CA ALA A 75 -7.04 8.84 -1.58
C ALA A 75 -7.26 7.49 -0.89
N VAL A 76 -8.21 7.44 0.05
CA VAL A 76 -8.55 6.20 0.77
C VAL A 76 -9.49 5.37 -0.09
N GLU A 77 -9.14 4.10 -0.28
CA GLU A 77 -9.99 3.16 -1.03
C GLU A 77 -10.51 2.08 -0.08
N PRO A 78 -11.84 2.02 0.16
CA PRO A 78 -12.41 1.00 1.03
C PRO A 78 -12.40 -0.38 0.36
N VAL A 79 -12.48 -1.43 1.18
CA VAL A 79 -12.67 -2.79 0.69
C VAL A 79 -14.10 -2.91 0.17
N HIS A 80 -14.26 -3.28 -1.09
CA HIS A 80 -15.58 -3.55 -1.66
C HIS A 80 -16.03 -4.96 -1.29
N ALA A 81 -17.34 -5.20 -1.28
CA ALA A 81 -17.88 -6.52 -0.91
C ALA A 81 -17.26 -7.66 -1.74
N ALA A 82 -17.08 -7.45 -3.04
CA ALA A 82 -16.48 -8.44 -3.93
C ALA A 82 -15.01 -8.70 -3.65
N ASP A 83 -14.30 -7.73 -3.07
CA ASP A 83 -12.87 -7.86 -2.78
C ASP A 83 -12.60 -8.92 -1.71
N TRP A 84 -13.53 -9.13 -0.78
CA TRP A 84 -13.33 -10.08 0.32
C TRP A 84 -13.11 -11.51 -0.16
N LEU A 85 -13.85 -11.93 -1.19
CA LEU A 85 -13.65 -13.27 -1.77
C LEU A 85 -12.26 -13.38 -2.39
N ARG A 86 -11.84 -12.35 -3.14
CA ARG A 86 -10.51 -12.34 -3.75
C ARG A 86 -9.39 -12.31 -2.71
N ILE A 87 -9.56 -11.52 -1.64
CA ILE A 87 -8.63 -11.48 -0.52
C ILE A 87 -8.47 -12.88 0.10
N ALA A 88 -9.59 -13.56 0.36
CA ALA A 88 -9.56 -14.91 0.92
C ALA A 88 -8.84 -15.90 -0.01
N GLU A 89 -9.09 -15.83 -1.31
CA GLU A 89 -8.42 -16.68 -2.30
C GLU A 89 -6.90 -16.45 -2.31
N LEU A 90 -6.47 -15.19 -2.26
CA LEU A 90 -5.05 -14.83 -2.27
C LEU A 90 -4.36 -15.31 -1.01
N VAL A 91 -4.96 -15.11 0.16
CA VAL A 91 -4.40 -15.57 1.44
C VAL A 91 -4.25 -17.10 1.44
N ALA A 92 -5.26 -17.82 0.94
CA ALA A 92 -5.20 -19.27 0.86
C ALA A 92 -4.13 -19.76 -0.13
N LYS A 93 -4.08 -19.16 -1.31
CA LYS A 93 -3.14 -19.57 -2.37
C LYS A 93 -1.68 -19.32 -1.99
N TYR A 94 -1.41 -18.20 -1.32
CA TYR A 94 -0.05 -17.79 -0.99
C TYR A 94 0.28 -17.92 0.49
N GLN A 95 -0.33 -18.91 1.17
CA GLN A 95 -0.12 -19.13 2.61
C GLN A 95 1.34 -19.42 2.97
N ASP A 96 2.09 -20.04 2.07
CA ASP A 96 3.51 -20.34 2.30
C ASP A 96 4.42 -19.11 2.18
N LEU A 97 3.92 -18.05 1.53
CA LEU A 97 4.68 -16.82 1.30
C LEU A 97 4.95 -16.02 2.58
N PRO A 98 4.22 -15.92 3.64
CA PRO A 98 2.79 -15.89 3.90
C PRO A 98 2.19 -14.51 3.56
N LEU A 99 1.31 -14.49 2.60
CA LEU A 99 0.64 -13.26 2.19
C LEU A 99 -0.44 -12.90 3.21
N GLY A 100 -0.32 -11.72 3.84
CA GLY A 100 -1.29 -11.27 4.83
C GLY A 100 -2.53 -10.62 4.20
N THR A 101 -3.53 -10.38 5.06
CA THR A 101 -4.81 -9.78 4.63
C THR A 101 -4.63 -8.38 4.03
N ALA A 102 -3.78 -7.54 4.65
CA ALA A 102 -3.52 -6.20 4.13
C ALA A 102 -2.85 -6.25 2.76
N ASP A 103 -1.83 -7.10 2.58
CA ASP A 103 -1.17 -7.30 1.29
C ASP A 103 -2.17 -7.77 0.22
N ALA A 104 -3.01 -8.74 0.58
CA ALA A 104 -4.04 -9.26 -0.32
C ALA A 104 -5.04 -8.17 -0.72
N SER A 105 -5.34 -7.23 0.20
CA SER A 105 -6.24 -6.11 -0.12
C SER A 105 -5.62 -5.14 -1.13
N VAL A 106 -4.31 -4.95 -1.10
CA VAL A 106 -3.59 -4.16 -2.11
C VAL A 106 -3.76 -4.79 -3.49
N ILE A 107 -3.57 -6.10 -3.57
CA ILE A 107 -3.68 -6.84 -4.83
C ILE A 107 -5.10 -6.80 -5.36
N ALA A 108 -6.09 -7.09 -4.51
CA ALA A 108 -7.50 -7.08 -4.90
C ALA A 108 -7.95 -5.71 -5.42
N LEU A 109 -7.52 -4.63 -4.76
CA LEU A 109 -7.80 -3.26 -5.21
C LEU A 109 -7.16 -2.99 -6.57
N ALA A 110 -5.89 -3.35 -6.72
CA ALA A 110 -5.17 -3.12 -7.98
C ALA A 110 -5.83 -3.88 -9.14
N GLU A 111 -6.24 -5.13 -8.92
CA GLU A 111 -6.95 -5.92 -9.93
C GLU A 111 -8.29 -5.28 -10.30
N ARG A 112 -9.08 -4.89 -9.30
CA ARG A 112 -10.40 -4.29 -9.53
C ARG A 112 -10.31 -2.98 -10.30
N ARG A 113 -9.29 -2.16 -10.03
CA ARG A 113 -9.11 -0.86 -10.66
C ARG A 113 -8.19 -0.89 -11.89
N GLY A 114 -7.63 -2.05 -12.23
CA GLY A 114 -6.70 -2.16 -13.35
C GLY A 114 -5.39 -1.42 -13.15
N LEU A 115 -4.91 -1.32 -11.90
CA LEU A 115 -3.68 -0.61 -11.57
C LEU A 115 -2.50 -1.57 -11.55
N GLU A 116 -1.36 -1.14 -12.08
CA GLU A 116 -0.19 -1.99 -12.29
C GLU A 116 0.96 -1.69 -11.33
N THR A 117 0.98 -0.48 -10.76
CA THR A 117 2.11 0.01 -9.99
C THR A 117 1.78 0.08 -8.50
N ILE A 118 2.65 -0.54 -7.70
CA ILE A 118 2.51 -0.58 -6.25
C ILE A 118 3.78 -0.01 -5.62
N ALA A 119 3.59 0.91 -4.67
CA ALA A 119 4.68 1.36 -3.80
C ALA A 119 4.79 0.39 -2.63
N THR A 120 5.91 -0.28 -2.51
CA THR A 120 6.17 -1.24 -1.44
C THR A 120 7.66 -1.34 -1.14
N THR A 121 7.98 -1.64 0.11
CA THR A 121 9.33 -2.03 0.53
C THR A 121 9.45 -3.55 0.62
N ASP A 122 8.36 -4.28 0.47
CA ASP A 122 8.31 -5.75 0.49
C ASP A 122 8.17 -6.28 -0.95
N ARG A 123 9.28 -6.29 -1.67
CA ARG A 123 9.29 -6.76 -3.05
C ARG A 123 8.99 -8.25 -3.18
N ARG A 124 9.35 -9.03 -2.15
CA ARG A 124 9.18 -10.49 -2.19
C ARG A 124 7.71 -10.88 -2.34
N HIS A 125 6.83 -10.30 -1.52
CA HIS A 125 5.40 -10.64 -1.57
C HIS A 125 4.78 -10.30 -2.92
N PHE A 126 5.04 -9.08 -3.41
CA PHE A 126 4.37 -8.60 -4.62
C PHE A 126 5.00 -9.09 -5.93
N SER A 127 6.27 -9.56 -5.90
CA SER A 127 6.90 -10.12 -7.10
C SER A 127 6.51 -11.58 -7.34
N VAL A 128 6.14 -12.32 -6.30
CA VAL A 128 5.74 -13.73 -6.39
C VAL A 128 4.28 -13.87 -6.82
N VAL A 129 3.41 -12.98 -6.36
CA VAL A 129 1.97 -13.05 -6.64
C VAL A 129 1.71 -12.80 -8.12
N ARG A 130 0.80 -13.62 -8.69
CA ARG A 130 0.34 -13.49 -10.08
C ARG A 130 -1.01 -12.77 -10.10
N PRO A 131 -1.05 -11.46 -10.42
CA PRO A 131 -2.32 -10.76 -10.54
C PRO A 131 -3.10 -11.23 -11.78
N THR A 132 -4.41 -10.97 -11.79
CA THR A 132 -5.28 -11.43 -12.89
C THR A 132 -5.23 -10.54 -14.12
N HIS A 133 -4.85 -9.27 -13.98
CA HIS A 133 -4.95 -8.26 -15.05
C HIS A 133 -3.63 -7.94 -15.73
N VAL A 134 -2.50 -8.30 -15.12
CA VAL A 134 -1.15 -8.11 -15.68
C VAL A 134 -0.29 -9.31 -15.33
N SER A 135 0.84 -9.48 -16.01
CA SER A 135 1.73 -10.61 -15.75
C SER A 135 2.45 -10.48 -14.40
N HIS A 136 2.78 -9.25 -14.02
CA HIS A 136 3.39 -8.92 -12.72
C HIS A 136 3.19 -7.44 -12.44
N PHE A 137 3.30 -7.06 -11.17
CA PHE A 137 3.24 -5.65 -10.78
C PHE A 137 4.57 -4.95 -11.04
N THR A 138 4.48 -3.64 -11.30
CA THR A 138 5.64 -2.75 -11.25
C THR A 138 5.79 -2.24 -9.82
N LEU A 139 6.94 -2.45 -9.20
CA LEU A 139 7.18 -2.11 -7.81
C LEU A 139 8.09 -0.89 -7.68
N LEU A 140 7.67 0.10 -6.87
CA LEU A 140 8.43 1.31 -6.56
C LEU A 140 8.65 1.41 -5.03
N PRO A 141 9.62 2.11 -4.54
CA PRO A 141 10.71 2.78 -5.23
C PRO A 141 11.67 1.85 -5.94
#